data_67d12cc62276fa444c85b7dbc35298b3
#
_entry.id   67d12cc62276fa444c85b7dbc35298b3
#
_cell.length_a   1.000
_cell.length_b   1.000
_cell.length_c   1.000
_cell.angle_alpha   90.00
_cell.angle_beta   90.00
_cell.angle_gamma   90.00
#
_symmetry.space_group_name_H-M   'P 1'
#
loop_
_entity.id
_entity.type
_entity.pdbx_description
1 polymer ?
#
loop_
_entity_poly.entity_id
_entity_poly.type
_entity_poly.pdbx_seq_one_letter_code
_entity_poly.pdbx_strand_id
1 'polypeptide(L)'
;MHSEPDLPGLTQHTNILKILVVDDHALVREGLHQVLKSLDESVEVLHAGNCMQAFAVAQIHADLDLILLDYHLPDMNGLDALAIFGERHPELPIVLLSGSSDSQVTRQVMQSGAAGFVTKSSMSEELLFAVRKVLSGDIYFPEGLCTPSATKTTPLTQRQELVLRCLLDGKSNREIGEFLHVSEETIKTHVTAILRYFDVQNRTQAVVAAARAGYKALAGN
;
A
#
# COMPACT_ATOMS: atom_id res chain seq x y z
N MET A 1 -46.04 -6.80 30.41
CA MET A 1 -45.78 -6.93 28.98
C MET A 1 -45.03 -5.67 28.55
N HIS A 2 -43.71 -5.65 28.69
CA HIS A 2 -42.85 -4.56 28.22
C HIS A 2 -42.10 -5.10 27.01
N SER A 3 -42.43 -4.57 25.85
CA SER A 3 -41.71 -4.85 24.61
C SER A 3 -40.40 -4.06 24.62
N GLU A 4 -39.28 -4.76 24.58
CA GLU A 4 -38.00 -4.17 24.30
C GLU A 4 -37.97 -3.68 22.84
N PRO A 5 -37.36 -2.49 22.55
CA PRO A 5 -37.15 -2.05 21.19
C PRO A 5 -35.97 -2.82 20.58
N ASP A 6 -36.24 -3.48 19.45
CA ASP A 6 -35.24 -4.03 18.54
C ASP A 6 -34.22 -2.93 18.15
N LEU A 7 -33.00 -3.05 18.58
CA LEU A 7 -31.88 -2.24 18.10
C LEU A 7 -31.50 -2.77 16.70
N PRO A 8 -31.46 -1.93 15.66
CA PRO A 8 -31.01 -2.35 14.35
C PRO A 8 -29.54 -2.76 14.44
N GLY A 9 -29.25 -3.97 13.96
CA GLY A 9 -27.96 -4.61 14.01
C GLY A 9 -26.85 -3.71 13.45
N LEU A 10 -25.83 -3.50 14.26
CA LEU A 10 -24.51 -3.05 13.84
C LEU A 10 -23.95 -4.12 12.90
N THR A 11 -24.14 -3.92 11.60
CA THR A 11 -23.36 -4.63 10.58
C THR A 11 -21.91 -4.22 10.80
N GLN A 12 -21.15 -5.06 11.50
CA GLN A 12 -19.69 -5.01 11.48
C GLN A 12 -19.28 -5.25 10.03
N HIS A 13 -18.98 -4.20 9.30
CA HIS A 13 -18.23 -4.30 8.05
C HIS A 13 -16.84 -4.82 8.45
N THR A 14 -16.68 -6.12 8.49
CA THR A 14 -15.35 -6.75 8.46
C THR A 14 -14.74 -6.34 7.12
N ASN A 15 -13.84 -5.38 7.17
CA ASN A 15 -13.12 -4.92 5.98
C ASN A 15 -12.19 -6.07 5.57
N ILE A 16 -12.63 -6.87 4.60
CA ILE A 16 -11.87 -7.99 4.06
C ILE A 16 -10.69 -7.40 3.31
N LEU A 17 -9.48 -7.79 3.71
CA LEU A 17 -8.25 -7.37 3.06
C LEU A 17 -8.20 -7.95 1.64
N LYS A 18 -8.05 -7.07 0.62
CA LYS A 18 -8.01 -7.46 -0.79
C LYS A 18 -6.64 -7.22 -1.39
N ILE A 19 -6.00 -8.29 -1.86
CA ILE A 19 -4.66 -8.25 -2.45
C ILE A 19 -4.72 -8.78 -3.89
N LEU A 20 -4.22 -7.98 -4.83
CA LEU A 20 -4.06 -8.41 -6.22
C LEU A 20 -2.67 -8.98 -6.44
N VAL A 21 -2.58 -10.20 -6.93
CA VAL A 21 -1.34 -10.87 -7.33
C VAL A 21 -1.23 -10.87 -8.86
N VAL A 22 -0.16 -10.27 -9.36
CA VAL A 22 0.11 -10.12 -10.80
C VAL A 22 1.42 -10.85 -11.13
N ASP A 23 1.32 -11.99 -11.79
CA ASP A 23 2.44 -12.83 -12.23
C ASP A 23 1.97 -13.69 -13.40
N ASP A 24 2.77 -13.92 -14.42
CA ASP A 24 2.38 -14.74 -15.56
C ASP A 24 2.46 -16.25 -15.26
N HIS A 25 3.20 -16.64 -14.20
CA HIS A 25 3.35 -18.04 -13.78
C HIS A 25 2.21 -18.46 -12.84
N ALA A 26 1.33 -19.34 -13.30
CA ALA A 26 0.16 -19.79 -12.53
C ALA A 26 0.55 -20.42 -11.17
N LEU A 27 1.64 -21.20 -11.13
CA LEU A 27 2.13 -21.85 -9.90
C LEU A 27 2.63 -20.82 -8.88
N VAL A 28 3.23 -19.71 -9.33
CA VAL A 28 3.67 -18.63 -8.45
C VAL A 28 2.46 -17.94 -7.85
N ARG A 29 1.45 -17.62 -8.67
CA ARG A 29 0.21 -17.03 -8.16
C ARG A 29 -0.48 -17.90 -7.11
N GLU A 30 -0.56 -19.22 -7.36
CA GLU A 30 -1.15 -20.16 -6.41
C GLU A 30 -0.34 -20.25 -5.11
N GLY A 31 1.00 -20.32 -5.21
CA GLY A 31 1.89 -20.29 -4.05
C GLY A 31 1.72 -19.02 -3.23
N LEU A 32 1.66 -17.85 -3.88
CA LEU A 32 1.41 -16.56 -3.23
C LEU A 32 0.04 -16.51 -2.57
N HIS A 33 -0.99 -17.06 -3.21
CA HIS A 33 -2.33 -17.19 -2.63
C HIS A 33 -2.28 -17.93 -1.29
N GLN A 34 -1.64 -19.09 -1.23
CA GLN A 34 -1.52 -19.89 -0.01
C GLN A 34 -0.74 -19.14 1.08
N VAL A 35 0.36 -18.47 0.70
CA VAL A 35 1.15 -17.66 1.63
C VAL A 35 0.32 -16.51 2.20
N LEU A 36 -0.43 -15.78 1.36
CA LEU A 36 -1.26 -14.66 1.79
C LEU A 36 -2.43 -15.08 2.68
N LYS A 37 -3.02 -16.26 2.45
CA LYS A 37 -4.03 -16.84 3.34
C LYS A 37 -3.53 -17.10 4.76
N SER A 38 -2.21 -17.24 4.96
CA SER A 38 -1.63 -17.34 6.30
C SER A 38 -1.54 -16.00 7.05
N LEU A 39 -1.78 -14.87 6.40
CA LEU A 39 -1.95 -13.58 7.09
C LEU A 39 -3.26 -13.54 7.88
N ASP A 40 -4.34 -13.89 7.21
CA ASP A 40 -5.70 -14.00 7.71
C ASP A 40 -6.50 -14.85 6.72
N GLU A 41 -7.30 -15.80 7.18
CA GLU A 41 -8.14 -16.65 6.33
C GLU A 41 -9.17 -15.85 5.52
N SER A 42 -9.56 -14.67 6.01
CA SER A 42 -10.50 -13.77 5.35
C SER A 42 -9.89 -12.98 4.18
N VAL A 43 -8.55 -12.98 3.99
CA VAL A 43 -7.91 -12.25 2.89
C VAL A 43 -8.49 -12.68 1.55
N GLU A 44 -8.99 -11.75 0.75
CA GLU A 44 -9.40 -11.98 -0.63
C GLU A 44 -8.20 -11.77 -1.55
N VAL A 45 -7.78 -12.83 -2.26
CA VAL A 45 -6.65 -12.77 -3.19
C VAL A 45 -7.18 -12.81 -4.62
N LEU A 46 -7.00 -11.71 -5.34
CA LEU A 46 -7.33 -11.57 -6.75
C LEU A 46 -6.10 -11.88 -7.61
N HIS A 47 -6.31 -12.33 -8.83
CA HIS A 47 -5.24 -12.80 -9.70
C HIS A 47 -5.27 -12.12 -11.08
N ALA A 48 -4.08 -11.79 -11.59
CA ALA A 48 -3.89 -11.37 -12.97
C ALA A 48 -2.62 -12.03 -13.55
N GLY A 49 -2.68 -12.47 -14.81
CA GLY A 49 -1.55 -13.09 -15.51
C GLY A 49 -0.72 -12.11 -16.33
N ASN A 50 -1.13 -10.84 -16.42
CA ASN A 50 -0.45 -9.77 -17.15
C ASN A 50 -0.95 -8.40 -16.67
N CYS A 51 -0.28 -7.32 -17.11
CA CYS A 51 -0.61 -5.96 -16.71
C CYS A 51 -2.00 -5.52 -17.18
N MET A 52 -2.42 -5.89 -18.39
CA MET A 52 -3.74 -5.53 -18.91
C MET A 52 -4.87 -6.08 -18.04
N GLN A 53 -4.76 -7.34 -17.60
CA GLN A 53 -5.70 -7.94 -16.66
C GLN A 53 -5.64 -7.24 -15.29
N ALA A 54 -4.43 -6.93 -14.81
CA ALA A 54 -4.24 -6.25 -13.53
C ALA A 54 -4.91 -4.86 -13.51
N PHE A 55 -4.78 -4.07 -14.58
CA PHE A 55 -5.45 -2.78 -14.71
C PHE A 55 -6.99 -2.93 -14.73
N ALA A 56 -7.51 -3.94 -15.43
CA ALA A 56 -8.94 -4.20 -15.45
C ALA A 56 -9.48 -4.60 -14.07
N VAL A 57 -8.75 -5.44 -13.33
CA VAL A 57 -9.10 -5.83 -11.96
C VAL A 57 -9.07 -4.61 -11.03
N ALA A 58 -8.04 -3.78 -11.08
CA ALA A 58 -7.93 -2.59 -10.25
C ALA A 58 -9.01 -1.55 -10.56
N GLN A 59 -9.47 -1.47 -11.80
CA GLN A 59 -10.58 -0.59 -12.17
C GLN A 59 -11.92 -1.04 -11.61
N ILE A 60 -12.13 -2.37 -11.48
CA ILE A 60 -13.37 -2.97 -10.95
C ILE A 60 -13.35 -2.95 -9.40
N HIS A 61 -12.20 -3.22 -8.81
CA HIS A 61 -12.01 -3.34 -7.37
C HIS A 61 -11.32 -2.11 -6.80
N ALA A 62 -12.07 -1.02 -6.64
CA ALA A 62 -11.55 0.22 -6.03
C ALA A 62 -11.20 0.06 -4.53
N ASP A 63 -11.57 -1.05 -3.94
CA ASP A 63 -11.31 -1.44 -2.54
C ASP A 63 -10.08 -2.36 -2.39
N LEU A 64 -9.20 -2.41 -3.40
CA LEU A 64 -7.91 -3.09 -3.27
C LEU A 64 -7.03 -2.39 -2.22
N ASP A 65 -6.40 -3.20 -1.37
CA ASP A 65 -5.48 -2.72 -0.32
C ASP A 65 -4.00 -2.81 -0.72
N LEU A 66 -3.65 -3.72 -1.62
CA LEU A 66 -2.26 -3.97 -2.03
C LEU A 66 -2.19 -4.66 -3.40
N ILE A 67 -1.14 -4.35 -4.17
CA ILE A 67 -0.74 -5.14 -5.36
C ILE A 67 0.62 -5.78 -5.10
N LEU A 68 0.72 -7.09 -5.36
CA LEU A 68 1.98 -7.80 -5.56
C LEU A 68 2.20 -7.93 -7.07
N LEU A 69 3.23 -7.27 -7.59
CA LEU A 69 3.47 -7.11 -9.03
C LEU A 69 4.79 -7.76 -9.43
N ASP A 70 4.74 -8.73 -10.33
CA ASP A 70 5.97 -9.26 -10.91
C ASP A 70 6.72 -8.20 -11.72
N TYR A 71 8.03 -8.17 -11.57
CA TYR A 71 8.90 -7.28 -12.33
C TYR A 71 8.94 -7.64 -13.82
N HIS A 72 8.82 -8.93 -14.16
CA HIS A 72 8.85 -9.42 -15.54
C HIS A 72 7.49 -9.99 -15.94
N LEU A 73 6.72 -9.22 -16.68
CA LEU A 73 5.45 -9.63 -17.24
C LEU A 73 5.53 -9.66 -18.79
N PRO A 74 4.73 -10.49 -19.46
CA PRO A 74 4.85 -10.71 -20.90
C PRO A 74 4.47 -9.50 -21.75
N ASP A 75 3.61 -8.64 -21.24
CA ASP A 75 3.04 -7.49 -21.96
C ASP A 75 3.69 -6.16 -21.56
N MET A 76 4.33 -6.07 -20.39
CA MET A 76 4.91 -4.83 -19.88
C MET A 76 5.93 -5.10 -18.78
N ASN A 77 6.96 -4.26 -18.66
CA ASN A 77 7.89 -4.29 -17.53
C ASN A 77 7.19 -3.81 -16.25
N GLY A 78 7.53 -4.40 -15.11
CA GLY A 78 6.97 -4.04 -13.81
C GLY A 78 7.16 -2.57 -13.41
N LEU A 79 8.25 -1.91 -13.84
CA LEU A 79 8.45 -0.48 -13.59
C LEU A 79 7.49 0.39 -14.40
N ASP A 80 7.23 0.04 -15.66
CA ASP A 80 6.29 0.77 -16.50
C ASP A 80 4.86 0.58 -15.97
N ALA A 81 4.53 -0.65 -15.55
CA ALA A 81 3.25 -0.93 -14.90
C ALA A 81 3.09 -0.16 -13.58
N LEU A 82 4.13 -0.09 -12.75
CA LEU A 82 4.16 0.69 -11.51
C LEU A 82 3.87 2.18 -11.78
N ALA A 83 4.47 2.76 -12.83
CA ALA A 83 4.22 4.14 -13.21
C ALA A 83 2.75 4.38 -13.59
N ILE A 84 2.16 3.49 -14.41
CA ILE A 84 0.75 3.56 -14.81
C ILE A 84 -0.19 3.41 -13.61
N PHE A 85 0.09 2.47 -12.71
CA PHE A 85 -0.68 2.34 -11.47
C PHE A 85 -0.56 3.58 -10.60
N GLY A 86 0.67 4.15 -10.47
CA GLY A 86 0.91 5.38 -9.73
C GLY A 86 0.12 6.59 -10.24
N GLU A 87 -0.13 6.66 -11.55
CA GLU A 87 -0.97 7.70 -12.16
C GLU A 87 -2.47 7.46 -11.96
N ARG A 88 -2.92 6.19 -12.07
CA ARG A 88 -4.34 5.84 -12.05
C ARG A 88 -4.88 5.54 -10.66
N HIS A 89 -4.05 4.95 -9.82
CA HIS A 89 -4.37 4.48 -8.46
C HIS A 89 -3.27 4.90 -7.47
N PRO A 90 -3.02 6.21 -7.28
CA PRO A 90 -1.92 6.71 -6.44
C PRO A 90 -2.05 6.30 -4.97
N GLU A 91 -3.25 5.88 -4.58
CA GLU A 91 -3.56 5.39 -3.24
C GLU A 91 -3.13 3.95 -2.99
N LEU A 92 -2.92 3.16 -4.04
CA LEU A 92 -2.73 1.73 -3.95
C LEU A 92 -1.24 1.37 -3.80
N PRO A 93 -0.81 0.82 -2.66
CA PRO A 93 0.58 0.43 -2.48
C PRO A 93 0.93 -0.78 -3.35
N ILE A 94 2.14 -0.75 -3.92
CA ILE A 94 2.62 -1.81 -4.81
C ILE A 94 3.93 -2.36 -4.28
N VAL A 95 3.99 -3.67 -4.09
CA VAL A 95 5.21 -4.43 -3.80
C VAL A 95 5.64 -5.15 -5.07
N LEU A 96 6.85 -4.86 -5.55
CA LEU A 96 7.43 -5.55 -6.70
C LEU A 96 8.07 -6.89 -6.27
N LEU A 97 7.79 -7.91 -7.05
CA LEU A 97 8.39 -9.25 -6.92
C LEU A 97 9.41 -9.46 -8.04
N SER A 98 10.61 -9.94 -7.72
CA SER A 98 11.66 -10.19 -8.73
C SER A 98 12.33 -11.53 -8.53
N GLY A 99 12.66 -12.21 -9.61
CA GLY A 99 13.48 -13.42 -9.60
C GLY A 99 14.97 -13.14 -9.29
N SER A 100 15.38 -11.89 -9.35
CA SER A 100 16.78 -11.47 -9.14
C SER A 100 16.89 -10.51 -7.95
N SER A 101 17.97 -10.64 -7.19
CA SER A 101 18.35 -9.72 -6.11
C SER A 101 19.32 -8.63 -6.59
N ASP A 102 19.26 -8.25 -7.88
CA ASP A 102 20.12 -7.21 -8.42
C ASP A 102 19.89 -5.86 -7.72
N SER A 103 20.95 -5.35 -7.12
CA SER A 103 20.94 -4.08 -6.39
C SER A 103 20.57 -2.88 -7.26
N GLN A 104 20.84 -2.94 -8.57
CA GLN A 104 20.51 -1.87 -9.50
C GLN A 104 18.99 -1.86 -9.77
N VAL A 105 18.38 -3.02 -9.98
CA VAL A 105 16.92 -3.16 -10.13
C VAL A 105 16.21 -2.67 -8.87
N THR A 106 16.65 -3.12 -7.70
CA THR A 106 16.02 -2.72 -6.42
C THR A 106 16.10 -1.21 -6.19
N ARG A 107 17.21 -0.57 -6.57
CA ARG A 107 17.36 0.90 -6.46
C ARG A 107 16.41 1.63 -7.42
N GLN A 108 16.27 1.15 -8.66
CA GLN A 108 15.30 1.71 -9.61
C GLN A 108 13.87 1.59 -9.10
N VAL A 109 13.49 0.42 -8.59
CA VAL A 109 12.18 0.17 -7.99
C VAL A 109 11.88 1.13 -6.83
N MET A 110 12.87 1.32 -5.94
CA MET A 110 12.74 2.27 -4.83
C MET A 110 12.52 3.72 -5.32
N GLN A 111 13.25 4.13 -6.34
CA GLN A 111 13.14 5.48 -6.93
C GLN A 111 11.82 5.69 -7.68
N SER A 112 11.22 4.62 -8.19
CA SER A 112 9.95 4.67 -8.94
C SER A 112 8.70 4.71 -8.06
N GLY A 113 8.85 4.78 -6.72
CA GLY A 113 7.73 4.96 -5.80
C GLY A 113 7.02 3.66 -5.40
N ALA A 114 7.64 2.49 -5.60
CA ALA A 114 7.14 1.24 -5.06
C ALA A 114 7.11 1.29 -3.52
N ALA A 115 6.08 0.67 -2.93
CA ALA A 115 5.97 0.53 -1.49
C ALA A 115 6.89 -0.57 -0.94
N GLY A 116 7.35 -1.49 -1.79
CA GLY A 116 8.28 -2.53 -1.39
C GLY A 116 8.87 -3.31 -2.56
N PHE A 117 9.89 -4.12 -2.23
CA PHE A 117 10.55 -5.04 -3.13
C PHE A 117 10.88 -6.35 -2.40
N VAL A 118 10.50 -7.48 -2.98
CA VAL A 118 10.75 -8.82 -2.43
C VAL A 118 11.31 -9.72 -3.53
N THR A 119 12.33 -10.51 -3.20
CA THR A 119 12.84 -11.51 -4.14
C THR A 119 11.99 -12.77 -4.12
N LYS A 120 11.73 -13.34 -5.29
CA LYS A 120 10.93 -14.59 -5.40
C LYS A 120 11.61 -15.79 -4.73
N SER A 121 12.91 -15.71 -4.43
CA SER A 121 13.64 -16.75 -3.71
C SER A 121 13.39 -16.79 -2.19
N SER A 122 12.90 -15.72 -1.61
CA SER A 122 12.64 -15.57 -0.16
C SER A 122 11.15 -15.46 0.18
N MET A 123 10.30 -16.14 -0.61
CA MET A 123 8.86 -15.84 -0.75
C MET A 123 7.96 -16.14 0.44
N SER A 124 8.37 -16.83 1.51
CA SER A 124 7.40 -17.19 2.57
C SER A 124 7.35 -16.14 3.69
N GLU A 125 8.34 -16.13 4.54
CA GLU A 125 8.35 -15.27 5.73
C GLU A 125 8.64 -13.80 5.38
N GLU A 126 9.59 -13.58 4.46
CA GLU A 126 9.98 -12.24 4.03
C GLU A 126 8.81 -11.52 3.34
N LEU A 127 8.07 -12.22 2.47
CA LEU A 127 6.89 -11.65 1.81
C LEU A 127 5.82 -11.25 2.83
N LEU A 128 5.49 -12.12 3.77
CA LEU A 128 4.49 -11.82 4.82
C LEU A 128 4.91 -10.63 5.66
N PHE A 129 6.21 -10.55 6.00
CA PHE A 129 6.76 -9.41 6.72
C PHE A 129 6.66 -8.12 5.90
N ALA A 130 7.03 -8.16 4.61
CA ALA A 130 6.94 -7.04 3.69
C ALA A 130 5.49 -6.56 3.53
N VAL A 131 4.55 -7.49 3.32
CA VAL A 131 3.11 -7.18 3.18
C VAL A 131 2.58 -6.51 4.43
N ARG A 132 2.85 -7.06 5.62
CA ARG A 132 2.44 -6.43 6.89
C ARG A 132 3.00 -5.03 7.06
N LYS A 133 4.28 -4.83 6.75
CA LYS A 133 4.91 -3.50 6.80
C LYS A 133 4.22 -2.52 5.86
N VAL A 134 3.99 -2.92 4.60
CA VAL A 134 3.39 -2.06 3.59
C VAL A 134 1.94 -1.73 3.94
N LEU A 135 1.17 -2.70 4.42
CA LEU A 135 -0.20 -2.47 4.91
C LEU A 135 -0.23 -1.54 6.14
N SER A 136 0.82 -1.55 6.97
CA SER A 136 0.97 -0.59 8.08
C SER A 136 1.44 0.79 7.64
N GLY A 137 1.59 1.03 6.33
CA GLY A 137 2.00 2.32 5.77
C GLY A 137 3.51 2.55 5.74
N ASP A 138 4.31 1.55 6.10
CA ASP A 138 5.77 1.58 5.96
C ASP A 138 6.18 1.09 4.55
N ILE A 139 7.45 1.26 4.20
CA ILE A 139 8.02 0.66 2.99
C ILE A 139 8.91 -0.53 3.37
N TYR A 140 9.08 -1.47 2.43
CA TYR A 140 9.94 -2.62 2.61
C TYR A 140 10.93 -2.80 1.45
N PHE A 141 12.22 -2.73 1.76
CA PHE A 141 13.31 -3.09 0.84
C PHE A 141 14.34 -3.94 1.59
N PRO A 142 14.95 -4.97 0.93
CA PRO A 142 15.96 -5.81 1.56
C PRO A 142 17.14 -5.01 2.12
N GLU A 143 17.66 -5.43 3.28
CA GLU A 143 18.83 -4.82 3.92
C GLU A 143 20.06 -4.93 3.02
N GLY A 144 20.91 -3.90 3.04
CA GLY A 144 22.14 -3.82 2.24
C GLY A 144 22.03 -2.92 1.01
N LEU A 145 20.83 -2.49 0.62
CA LEU A 145 20.60 -1.49 -0.43
C LEU A 145 20.26 -0.11 0.12
N CYS A 146 19.76 -0.06 1.34
CA CYS A 146 19.75 1.15 2.15
C CYS A 146 21.13 1.34 2.75
N THR A 147 22.04 2.08 2.10
CA THR A 147 23.17 2.65 2.84
C THR A 147 22.57 3.49 3.95
N PRO A 148 22.98 3.33 5.23
CA PRO A 148 22.60 4.25 6.28
C PRO A 148 23.36 5.54 6.05
N SER A 149 22.92 6.34 5.07
CA SER A 149 23.27 7.73 4.97
C SER A 149 22.36 8.46 5.94
N ALA A 150 22.92 8.79 7.06
CA ALA A 150 22.49 9.76 8.06
C ALA A 150 21.09 10.35 7.80
N THR A 151 20.13 10.07 8.70
CA THR A 151 18.96 10.89 8.97
C THR A 151 18.24 11.46 7.73
N LYS A 152 17.83 10.61 6.79
CA LYS A 152 16.80 10.98 5.83
C LYS A 152 15.70 9.94 5.92
N THR A 153 14.63 10.35 6.56
CA THR A 153 13.32 9.74 6.50
C THR A 153 13.07 9.23 5.09
N THR A 154 12.77 7.94 4.95
CA THR A 154 12.33 7.36 3.69
C THR A 154 11.21 8.24 3.13
N PRO A 155 11.23 8.65 1.85
CA PRO A 155 10.20 9.52 1.30
C PRO A 155 8.81 8.92 1.56
N LEU A 156 7.84 9.77 1.83
CA LEU A 156 6.46 9.32 1.98
C LEU A 156 6.04 8.57 0.72
N THR A 157 5.35 7.45 0.88
CA THR A 157 4.71 6.77 -0.25
C THR A 157 3.62 7.69 -0.83
N GLN A 158 3.24 7.49 -2.08
CA GLN A 158 2.16 8.27 -2.72
C GLN A 158 0.87 8.24 -1.88
N ARG A 159 0.56 7.09 -1.27
CA ARG A 159 -0.60 6.95 -0.38
C ARG A 159 -0.46 7.82 0.87
N GLN A 160 0.69 7.79 1.52
CA GLN A 160 0.97 8.62 2.69
C GLN A 160 0.95 10.10 2.34
N GLU A 161 1.47 10.46 1.17
CA GLU A 161 1.41 11.85 0.69
C GLU A 161 -0.02 12.31 0.44
N LEU A 162 -0.87 11.44 -0.15
CA LEU A 162 -2.27 11.74 -0.36
C LEU A 162 -3.03 11.88 0.98
N VAL A 163 -2.79 10.98 1.92
CA VAL A 163 -3.33 11.10 3.29
C VAL A 163 -2.83 12.39 3.94
N LEU A 164 -1.53 12.72 3.81
CA LEU A 164 -0.97 13.97 4.34
C LEU A 164 -1.67 15.22 3.77
N ARG A 165 -1.94 15.24 2.48
CA ARG A 165 -2.68 16.33 1.82
C ARG A 165 -4.11 16.45 2.35
N CYS A 166 -4.79 15.32 2.60
CA CYS A 166 -6.09 15.31 3.26
C CYS A 166 -6.01 15.81 4.72
N LEU A 167 -4.91 15.49 5.43
CA LEU A 167 -4.68 16.03 6.79
C LEU A 167 -4.51 17.56 6.76
N LEU A 168 -3.81 18.08 5.74
CA LEU A 168 -3.66 19.53 5.52
C LEU A 168 -5.00 20.22 5.18
N ASP A 169 -5.93 19.51 4.52
CA ASP A 169 -7.32 19.96 4.32
C ASP A 169 -8.19 19.89 5.59
N GLY A 170 -7.65 19.42 6.70
CA GLY A 170 -8.39 19.31 7.97
C GLY A 170 -9.33 18.10 8.08
N LYS A 171 -9.33 17.17 7.12
CA LYS A 171 -10.21 15.99 7.11
C LYS A 171 -9.88 15.03 8.25
N SER A 172 -10.90 14.53 8.96
CA SER A 172 -10.76 13.44 9.94
C SER A 172 -10.33 12.12 9.29
N ASN A 173 -9.83 11.16 10.07
CA ASN A 173 -9.46 9.84 9.55
C ASN A 173 -10.65 9.15 8.88
N ARG A 174 -11.85 9.31 9.41
CA ARG A 174 -13.09 8.79 8.82
C ARG A 174 -13.36 9.41 7.46
N GLU A 175 -13.32 10.76 7.36
CA GLU A 175 -13.54 11.47 6.08
C GLU A 175 -12.46 11.13 5.05
N ILE A 176 -11.22 10.92 5.49
CA ILE A 176 -10.13 10.45 4.62
C ILE A 176 -10.40 9.02 4.17
N GLY A 177 -10.84 8.14 5.08
CA GLY A 177 -11.22 6.78 4.74
C GLY A 177 -12.35 6.71 3.73
N GLU A 178 -13.42 7.50 3.93
CA GLU A 178 -14.53 7.62 2.99
C GLU A 178 -14.06 8.17 1.62
N PHE A 179 -13.20 9.20 1.62
CA PHE A 179 -12.66 9.79 0.40
C PHE A 179 -11.74 8.86 -0.38
N LEU A 180 -10.93 8.05 0.32
CA LEU A 180 -9.96 7.12 -0.28
C LEU A 180 -10.49 5.68 -0.39
N HIS A 181 -11.75 5.43 -0.02
CA HIS A 181 -12.40 4.12 -0.03
C HIS A 181 -11.65 3.04 0.76
N VAL A 182 -11.15 3.41 1.94
CA VAL A 182 -10.47 2.49 2.87
C VAL A 182 -11.00 2.65 4.28
N SER A 183 -10.67 1.69 5.14
CA SER A 183 -11.08 1.74 6.55
C SER A 183 -10.40 2.89 7.31
N GLU A 184 -11.06 3.40 8.34
CA GLU A 184 -10.48 4.38 9.25
C GLU A 184 -9.20 3.85 9.91
N GLU A 185 -9.12 2.53 10.16
CA GLU A 185 -7.96 1.88 10.74
C GLU A 185 -6.74 1.91 9.80
N THR A 186 -6.98 1.72 8.49
CA THR A 186 -5.94 1.89 7.47
C THR A 186 -5.42 3.33 7.45
N ILE A 187 -6.30 4.32 7.59
CA ILE A 187 -5.88 5.72 7.68
C ILE A 187 -5.06 5.99 8.95
N LYS A 188 -5.43 5.43 10.10
CA LYS A 188 -4.63 5.55 11.34
C LYS A 188 -3.21 5.06 11.17
N THR A 189 -3.01 3.95 10.46
CA THR A 189 -1.67 3.43 10.15
C THR A 189 -0.88 4.37 9.26
N HIS A 190 -1.48 4.94 8.22
CA HIS A 190 -0.81 5.93 7.38
C HIS A 190 -0.46 7.21 8.16
N VAL A 191 -1.35 7.67 9.04
CA VAL A 191 -1.09 8.83 9.92
C VAL A 191 0.10 8.53 10.83
N THR A 192 0.17 7.34 11.43
CA THR A 192 1.31 6.93 12.27
C THR A 192 2.64 6.97 11.51
N ALA A 193 2.66 6.49 10.26
CA ALA A 193 3.84 6.56 9.40
C ALA A 193 4.23 8.01 9.06
N ILE A 194 3.26 8.89 8.81
CA ILE A 194 3.47 10.33 8.57
C ILE A 194 4.05 11.00 9.83
N LEU A 195 3.56 10.67 11.04
CA LEU A 195 4.10 11.20 12.28
C LEU A 195 5.58 10.82 12.46
N ARG A 196 5.94 9.57 12.16
CA ARG A 196 7.34 9.10 12.19
C ARG A 196 8.20 9.82 11.15
N TYR A 197 7.67 10.01 9.95
CA TYR A 197 8.37 10.70 8.86
C TYR A 197 8.80 12.12 9.26
N PHE A 198 7.93 12.87 9.93
CA PHE A 198 8.22 14.23 10.41
C PHE A 198 8.85 14.27 11.79
N ASP A 199 9.08 13.11 12.43
CA ASP A 199 9.55 13.01 13.82
C ASP A 199 8.72 13.86 14.79
N VAL A 200 7.40 13.69 14.71
CA VAL A 200 6.41 14.42 15.52
C VAL A 200 5.47 13.45 16.23
N GLN A 201 4.83 13.94 17.31
CA GLN A 201 4.04 13.09 18.22
C GLN A 201 2.54 13.12 17.91
N ASN A 202 2.05 14.11 17.19
CA ASN A 202 0.62 14.27 16.94
C ASN A 202 0.33 14.90 15.58
N ARG A 203 -0.94 14.77 15.17
CA ARG A 203 -1.46 15.27 13.90
C ARG A 203 -1.21 16.75 13.67
N THR A 204 -1.42 17.57 14.70
CA THR A 204 -1.25 19.04 14.59
C THR A 204 0.20 19.38 14.26
N GLN A 205 1.13 18.73 14.94
CA GLN A 205 2.56 18.87 14.66
C GLN A 205 2.92 18.40 13.25
N ALA A 206 2.33 17.28 12.77
CA ALA A 206 2.54 16.78 11.42
C ALA A 206 2.07 17.80 10.36
N VAL A 207 0.89 18.37 10.54
CA VAL A 207 0.34 19.40 9.63
C VAL A 207 1.26 20.63 9.58
N VAL A 208 1.74 21.10 10.73
CA VAL A 208 2.67 22.25 10.80
C VAL A 208 4.01 21.90 10.14
N ALA A 209 4.57 20.72 10.42
CA ALA A 209 5.83 20.27 9.83
C ALA A 209 5.71 20.11 8.31
N ALA A 210 4.62 19.52 7.82
CA ALA A 210 4.36 19.36 6.40
C ALA A 210 4.21 20.70 5.67
N ALA A 211 3.47 21.65 6.25
CA ALA A 211 3.33 22.99 5.67
C ALA A 211 4.69 23.70 5.57
N ARG A 212 5.54 23.59 6.59
CA ARG A 212 6.91 24.13 6.57
C ARG A 212 7.81 23.44 5.54
N ALA A 213 7.60 22.14 5.29
CA ALA A 213 8.31 21.38 4.26
C ALA A 213 7.78 21.64 2.83
N GLY A 214 6.75 22.47 2.67
CA GLY A 214 6.22 22.88 1.36
C GLY A 214 5.09 21.99 0.83
N TYR A 215 4.59 21.04 1.61
CA TYR A 215 3.41 20.25 1.21
C TYR A 215 2.16 21.16 1.20
N LYS A 216 1.30 20.92 0.22
CA LYS A 216 0.05 21.68 0.04
C LYS A 216 -1.16 20.76 0.18
N ALA A 217 -2.26 21.31 0.68
CA ALA A 217 -3.55 20.68 0.70
C ALA A 217 -4.06 20.32 -0.70
N LEU A 218 -5.01 19.36 -0.81
CA LEU A 218 -5.61 18.95 -2.10
C LEU A 218 -6.44 20.09 -2.71
N ALA A 219 -7.13 20.86 -1.89
CA ALA A 219 -7.99 21.96 -2.29
C ALA A 219 -7.27 23.32 -2.44
N GLY A 220 -5.96 23.35 -2.30
CA GLY A 220 -5.16 24.58 -2.39
C GLY A 220 -4.96 25.03 -3.83
N ASN A 221 -5.76 25.99 -4.25
CA ASN A 221 -5.48 26.88 -5.36
C ASN A 221 -4.27 27.75 -5.04
#